data_abab1c591735e1d86d3c2c362c5aaaa7
#
_entry.id   abab1c591735e1d86d3c2c362c5aaaa7
#
_cell.length_a   1.000
_cell.length_b   1.000
_cell.length_c   1.000
_cell.angle_alpha   90.00
_cell.angle_beta   90.00
_cell.angle_gamma   90.00
#
_symmetry.space_group_name_H-M   'P 1'
#
loop_
_entity.id
_entity.type
_entity.pdbx_description
1 polymer ?
#
loop_
_entity_poly.entity_id
_entity_poly.type
_entity_poly.pdbx_seq_one_letter_code
_entity_poly.pdbx_strand_id
1 'polypeptide(L)'
;MHTPHIRTSRRTLLALIGASLVAGPLVATQSATAAPVGLDDPAKKEIAMKLVSSAENSSLDWKAQYKYIEDIGDGRGYTAGIIGFCSGTGDMLDLVELYTRRKPGNVLAKYLPALREVNGSDSHDGLDPGFPGDWRRAAQDTAFQQAQNDERDRVYFDPAVRQGKADGIGALGQFTYYDAIVMHGDGGDSTSFSSIRRRALAKAKPPSQSGDEVTYLNAFLDARVWAMKQEEAHSDTSRVDTAQRVFVRKRNLNLDPPLDWQVYGDSYHIG
;
A
#
# COMPACT_ATOMS: atom_id res chain seq x y z
N MET A 1 60.28 -71.61 -28.50
CA MET A 1 60.40 -72.11 -29.87
C MET A 1 59.57 -71.25 -30.78
N HIS A 2 60.19 -70.70 -31.79
CA HIS A 2 59.68 -70.03 -33.01
C HIS A 2 59.14 -68.61 -32.90
N THR A 3 60.03 -67.61 -33.06
CA THR A 3 59.82 -66.47 -33.96
C THR A 3 59.69 -66.98 -35.39
N PRO A 4 59.10 -66.25 -36.38
CA PRO A 4 59.70 -65.01 -36.96
C PRO A 4 58.74 -64.00 -37.67
N HIS A 5 59.37 -62.90 -38.00
CA HIS A 5 59.40 -62.04 -39.20
C HIS A 5 58.29 -60.98 -39.42
N ILE A 6 58.74 -59.75 -39.20
CA ILE A 6 58.81 -58.51 -40.03
C ILE A 6 58.12 -58.54 -41.41
N ARG A 7 57.24 -57.51 -41.63
CA ARG A 7 57.24 -56.76 -42.91
C ARG A 7 56.72 -55.34 -42.71
N THR A 8 57.60 -54.39 -42.97
CA THR A 8 57.35 -52.97 -43.19
C THR A 8 56.52 -52.69 -44.44
N SER A 9 55.59 -51.82 -44.40
CA SER A 9 55.05 -51.11 -45.57
C SER A 9 54.78 -49.65 -45.30
N ARG A 10 55.53 -48.78 -45.99
CA ARG A 10 55.30 -47.32 -45.98
C ARG A 10 54.04 -47.03 -46.76
N ARG A 11 53.17 -46.17 -46.24
CA ARG A 11 52.19 -45.38 -47.02
C ARG A 11 51.89 -44.07 -46.33
N THR A 12 52.41 -43.03 -46.93
CA THR A 12 51.91 -41.71 -47.30
C THR A 12 51.04 -40.98 -46.27
N LEU A 13 51.59 -39.88 -45.69
CA LEU A 13 50.89 -38.79 -45.00
C LEU A 13 49.93 -38.11 -45.99
N LEU A 14 48.64 -38.03 -45.61
CA LEU A 14 47.71 -37.00 -46.09
C LEU A 14 47.34 -36.15 -44.89
N ALA A 15 47.74 -34.88 -44.92
CA ALA A 15 47.38 -33.88 -43.95
C ALA A 15 45.93 -33.44 -44.24
N LEU A 16 45.03 -33.76 -43.34
CA LEU A 16 43.67 -33.20 -43.28
C LEU A 16 43.70 -32.03 -42.30
N ILE A 17 43.57 -30.81 -42.84
CA ILE A 17 43.36 -29.60 -42.05
C ILE A 17 41.92 -29.65 -41.57
N GLY A 18 41.69 -30.04 -40.33
CA GLY A 18 40.41 -29.95 -39.65
C GLY A 18 40.21 -28.54 -39.12
N ALA A 19 39.30 -27.76 -39.71
CA ALA A 19 38.85 -26.50 -39.17
C ALA A 19 38.02 -26.78 -37.91
N SER A 20 38.57 -26.54 -36.73
CA SER A 20 37.84 -26.56 -35.46
C SER A 20 36.97 -25.33 -35.36
N LEU A 21 35.67 -25.48 -35.59
CA LEU A 21 34.65 -24.48 -35.20
C LEU A 21 34.59 -24.44 -33.67
N VAL A 22 35.19 -23.42 -33.09
CA VAL A 22 34.99 -23.08 -31.67
C VAL A 22 33.59 -22.46 -31.55
N ALA A 23 32.61 -23.27 -31.16
CA ALA A 23 31.31 -22.78 -30.73
C ALA A 23 31.51 -22.11 -29.36
N GLY A 24 31.65 -20.77 -29.34
CA GLY A 24 31.63 -20.00 -28.12
C GLY A 24 30.27 -20.14 -27.44
N PRO A 25 30.20 -20.14 -26.09
CA PRO A 25 28.92 -20.17 -25.37
C PRO A 25 28.13 -18.90 -25.72
N LEU A 26 26.93 -19.07 -26.27
CA LEU A 26 25.93 -18.03 -26.35
C LEU A 26 25.53 -17.66 -24.92
N VAL A 27 26.14 -16.60 -24.39
CA VAL A 27 25.66 -15.98 -23.14
C VAL A 27 24.33 -15.31 -23.50
N ALA A 28 23.24 -15.98 -23.22
CA ALA A 28 21.92 -15.36 -23.24
C ALA A 28 21.94 -14.26 -22.18
N THR A 29 22.09 -13.01 -22.59
CA THR A 29 21.82 -11.86 -21.73
C THR A 29 20.34 -11.89 -21.42
N GLN A 30 19.95 -12.46 -20.28
CA GLN A 30 18.64 -12.22 -19.71
C GLN A 30 18.57 -10.73 -19.43
N SER A 31 17.79 -10.01 -20.24
CA SER A 31 17.37 -8.65 -19.91
C SER A 31 16.67 -8.74 -18.57
N ALA A 32 17.31 -8.24 -17.51
CA ALA A 32 16.65 -8.08 -16.21
C ALA A 32 15.45 -7.14 -16.48
N THR A 33 14.26 -7.69 -16.51
CA THR A 33 13.04 -6.88 -16.45
C THR A 33 13.13 -6.07 -15.18
N ALA A 34 13.15 -4.74 -15.32
CA ALA A 34 13.10 -3.85 -14.16
C ALA A 34 11.94 -4.29 -13.26
N ALA A 35 12.18 -4.36 -11.96
CA ALA A 35 11.12 -4.67 -11.02
C ALA A 35 9.95 -3.69 -11.25
N PRO A 36 8.69 -4.16 -11.22
CA PRO A 36 7.55 -3.28 -11.42
C PRO A 36 7.62 -2.12 -10.43
N VAL A 37 7.28 -0.92 -10.91
CA VAL A 37 7.23 0.28 -10.08
C VAL A 37 6.25 0.03 -8.93
N GLY A 38 6.71 0.20 -7.70
CA GLY A 38 5.89 0.00 -6.51
C GLY A 38 5.05 1.23 -6.17
N LEU A 39 4.16 1.09 -5.19
CA LEU A 39 3.32 2.19 -4.72
C LEU A 39 4.13 3.29 -4.02
N ASP A 40 5.35 2.99 -3.59
CA ASP A 40 6.31 3.94 -3.01
C ASP A 40 6.99 4.87 -4.04
N ASP A 41 6.76 4.67 -5.34
CA ASP A 41 7.04 5.70 -6.33
C ASP A 41 6.22 6.96 -6.02
N PRO A 42 6.82 8.17 -6.02
CA PRO A 42 6.12 9.39 -5.63
C PRO A 42 4.83 9.68 -6.42
N ALA A 43 4.82 9.39 -7.73
CA ALA A 43 3.63 9.61 -8.56
C ALA A 43 2.53 8.58 -8.23
N LYS A 44 2.90 7.31 -7.99
CA LYS A 44 1.97 6.27 -7.58
C LYS A 44 1.42 6.51 -6.19
N LYS A 45 2.25 7.00 -5.27
CA LYS A 45 1.83 7.40 -3.93
C LYS A 45 0.79 8.54 -3.97
N GLU A 46 1.03 9.56 -4.79
CA GLU A 46 0.06 10.67 -4.96
C GLU A 46 -1.28 10.16 -5.52
N ILE A 47 -1.26 9.22 -6.47
CA ILE A 47 -2.47 8.56 -6.98
C ILE A 47 -3.17 7.79 -5.85
N ALA A 48 -2.44 7.03 -5.05
CA ALA A 48 -3.01 6.28 -3.93
C ALA A 48 -3.69 7.20 -2.90
N MET A 49 -3.07 8.36 -2.58
CA MET A 49 -3.69 9.35 -1.69
C MET A 49 -5.01 9.87 -2.25
N LYS A 50 -5.08 10.17 -3.54
CA LYS A 50 -6.32 10.62 -4.19
C LYS A 50 -7.39 9.53 -4.20
N LEU A 51 -7.02 8.29 -4.48
CA LEU A 51 -7.93 7.14 -4.49
C LEU A 51 -8.54 6.90 -3.10
N VAL A 52 -7.71 6.90 -2.03
CA VAL A 52 -8.22 6.78 -0.65
C VAL A 52 -9.11 7.97 -0.31
N SER A 53 -8.69 9.20 -0.62
CA SER A 53 -9.45 10.41 -0.31
C SER A 53 -10.80 10.46 -1.03
N SER A 54 -10.93 9.90 -2.23
CA SER A 54 -12.22 9.78 -2.91
C SER A 54 -13.21 8.92 -2.12
N ALA A 55 -12.72 7.92 -1.39
CA ALA A 55 -13.55 7.02 -0.57
C ALA A 55 -13.77 7.55 0.87
N GLU A 56 -12.78 8.20 1.46
CA GLU A 56 -12.88 8.72 2.84
C GLU A 56 -13.53 10.11 2.89
N ASN A 57 -13.32 10.94 1.88
CA ASN A 57 -13.63 12.37 1.93
C ASN A 57 -14.46 12.86 0.72
N SER A 58 -14.90 11.98 -0.16
CA SER A 58 -15.59 12.35 -1.43
C SER A 58 -14.85 13.44 -2.21
N SER A 59 -13.51 13.41 -2.21
CA SER A 59 -12.67 14.45 -2.82
C SER A 59 -11.31 13.90 -3.26
N LEU A 60 -10.77 14.45 -4.35
CA LEU A 60 -9.39 14.20 -4.78
C LEU A 60 -8.37 15.14 -4.10
N ASP A 61 -8.84 16.22 -3.47
CA ASP A 61 -7.98 17.14 -2.70
C ASP A 61 -7.74 16.61 -1.28
N TRP A 62 -6.95 15.53 -1.19
CA TRP A 62 -6.61 14.92 0.09
C TRP A 62 -5.84 15.87 1.03
N LYS A 63 -5.12 16.86 0.48
CA LYS A 63 -4.36 17.86 1.26
C LYS A 63 -5.27 18.83 2.00
N ALA A 64 -6.47 19.07 1.50
CA ALA A 64 -7.46 19.87 2.22
C ALA A 64 -7.84 19.25 3.57
N GLN A 65 -7.64 17.94 3.74
CA GLN A 65 -7.98 17.20 4.95
C GLN A 65 -7.01 17.42 6.12
N TYR A 66 -5.82 18.00 5.91
CA TYR A 66 -4.93 18.34 7.05
C TYR A 66 -5.63 19.15 8.14
N LYS A 67 -6.57 20.03 7.75
CA LYS A 67 -7.32 20.92 8.66
C LYS A 67 -8.63 20.36 9.18
N TYR A 68 -9.07 19.20 8.66
CA TYR A 68 -10.33 18.58 9.09
C TYR A 68 -10.27 18.23 10.58
N ILE A 69 -11.31 18.54 11.31
CA ILE A 69 -11.55 18.13 12.68
C ILE A 69 -13.02 18.29 13.02
N GLU A 70 -13.65 17.21 13.50
CA GLU A 70 -15.06 17.14 13.89
C GLU A 70 -15.25 16.00 14.90
N ASP A 71 -16.22 16.10 15.80
CA ASP A 71 -16.78 14.95 16.51
C ASP A 71 -17.94 14.41 15.66
N ILE A 72 -17.76 13.21 15.12
CA ILE A 72 -18.78 12.55 14.27
C ILE A 72 -19.76 11.69 15.08
N GLY A 73 -19.65 11.69 16.42
CA GLY A 73 -20.55 11.01 17.33
C GLY A 73 -20.41 9.48 17.33
N ASP A 74 -19.26 8.95 16.97
CA ASP A 74 -18.98 7.50 16.88
C ASP A 74 -18.33 6.91 18.16
N GLY A 75 -18.25 7.70 19.23
CA GLY A 75 -17.70 7.29 20.51
C GLY A 75 -16.17 7.34 20.61
N ARG A 76 -15.49 7.95 19.64
CA ARG A 76 -14.03 8.11 19.60
C ARG A 76 -13.53 9.54 19.85
N GLY A 77 -14.45 10.46 20.21
CA GLY A 77 -14.19 11.87 20.39
C GLY A 77 -13.91 12.59 19.06
N TYR A 78 -12.99 13.56 19.05
CA TYR A 78 -12.63 14.24 17.83
C TYR A 78 -11.96 13.32 16.82
N THR A 79 -12.42 13.37 15.57
CA THR A 79 -11.79 12.75 14.38
C THR A 79 -11.19 13.85 13.51
N ALA A 80 -9.91 13.75 13.14
CA ALA A 80 -9.20 14.84 12.49
C ALA A 80 -8.11 14.40 11.51
N GLY A 81 -7.74 15.31 10.58
CA GLY A 81 -6.62 15.13 9.65
C GLY A 81 -6.88 14.18 8.50
N ILE A 82 -5.80 13.83 7.80
CA ILE A 82 -5.83 13.13 6.49
C ILE A 82 -6.27 11.67 6.54
N ILE A 83 -6.33 11.06 7.72
CA ILE A 83 -6.73 9.65 7.91
C ILE A 83 -7.71 9.48 9.08
N GLY A 84 -8.23 10.58 9.66
CA GLY A 84 -9.16 10.51 10.77
C GLY A 84 -8.51 10.11 12.10
N PHE A 85 -7.43 10.80 12.50
CA PHE A 85 -6.85 10.66 13.85
C PHE A 85 -7.90 10.97 14.92
N CYS A 86 -8.07 10.07 15.90
CA CYS A 86 -9.11 10.20 16.90
C CYS A 86 -8.52 10.55 18.28
N SER A 87 -9.18 11.45 19.03
CA SER A 87 -8.72 11.84 20.37
C SER A 87 -8.85 10.71 21.39
N GLY A 88 -9.82 9.81 21.20
CA GLY A 88 -10.09 8.69 22.08
C GLY A 88 -9.35 7.40 21.78
N THR A 89 -8.57 7.32 20.68
CA THR A 89 -7.89 6.07 20.26
C THR A 89 -6.36 6.11 20.39
N GLY A 90 -5.81 7.23 20.86
CA GLY A 90 -4.39 7.41 21.12
C GLY A 90 -3.57 7.89 19.93
N ASP A 91 -4.01 7.68 18.70
CA ASP A 91 -3.30 8.07 17.48
C ASP A 91 -3.21 9.60 17.30
N MET A 92 -4.23 10.36 17.69
CA MET A 92 -4.15 11.82 17.75
C MET A 92 -3.11 12.29 18.77
N LEU A 93 -3.04 11.65 19.93
CA LEU A 93 -2.01 11.93 20.94
C LEU A 93 -0.62 11.67 20.37
N ASP A 94 -0.40 10.51 19.76
CA ASP A 94 0.90 10.14 19.15
C ASP A 94 1.33 11.16 18.09
N LEU A 95 0.39 11.60 17.25
CA LEU A 95 0.63 12.62 16.24
C LEU A 95 1.03 13.97 16.86
N VAL A 96 0.30 14.46 17.88
CA VAL A 96 0.60 15.74 18.52
C VAL A 96 1.92 15.67 19.29
N GLU A 97 2.26 14.51 19.87
CA GLU A 97 3.57 14.28 20.47
C GLU A 97 4.69 14.32 19.41
N LEU A 98 4.50 13.66 18.26
CA LEU A 98 5.46 13.70 17.14
C LEU A 98 5.68 15.14 16.66
N TYR A 99 4.59 15.87 16.44
CA TYR A 99 4.67 17.28 16.04
C TYR A 99 5.40 18.13 17.08
N THR A 100 5.12 17.92 18.38
CA THR A 100 5.75 18.67 19.48
C THR A 100 7.24 18.34 19.62
N ARG A 101 7.64 17.10 19.40
CA ARG A 101 9.07 16.73 19.34
C ARG A 101 9.81 17.47 18.21
N ARG A 102 9.17 17.66 17.06
CA ARG A 102 9.75 18.34 15.88
C ARG A 102 9.74 19.85 16.00
N LYS A 103 8.70 20.41 16.64
CA LYS A 103 8.49 21.84 16.83
C LYS A 103 8.03 22.12 18.25
N PRO A 104 8.95 22.21 19.21
CA PRO A 104 8.61 22.59 20.58
C PRO A 104 7.87 23.94 20.62
N GLY A 105 6.86 24.06 21.50
CA GLY A 105 6.06 25.28 21.63
C GLY A 105 5.07 25.53 20.49
N ASN A 106 4.77 24.53 19.66
CA ASN A 106 3.69 24.59 18.68
C ASN A 106 2.33 24.77 19.36
N VAL A 107 1.33 25.23 18.59
CA VAL A 107 0.00 25.61 19.12
C VAL A 107 -0.76 24.45 19.76
N LEU A 108 -0.47 23.19 19.40
CA LEU A 108 -1.13 22.00 19.95
C LEU A 108 -0.43 21.43 21.19
N ALA A 109 0.81 21.82 21.47
CA ALA A 109 1.58 21.25 22.60
C ALA A 109 0.88 21.41 23.96
N LYS A 110 0.12 22.49 24.15
CA LYS A 110 -0.62 22.75 25.40
C LYS A 110 -1.75 21.78 25.68
N TYR A 111 -2.22 21.03 24.65
CA TYR A 111 -3.30 20.06 24.78
C TYR A 111 -2.81 18.63 25.07
N LEU A 112 -1.49 18.38 25.10
CA LEU A 112 -0.95 17.06 25.39
C LEU A 112 -1.44 16.45 26.73
N PRO A 113 -1.56 17.23 27.84
CA PRO A 113 -2.15 16.68 29.06
C PRO A 113 -3.61 16.21 28.86
N ALA A 114 -4.45 17.06 28.25
CA ALA A 114 -5.85 16.73 27.97
C ALA A 114 -5.99 15.53 27.03
N LEU A 115 -5.20 15.45 25.95
CA LEU A 115 -5.20 14.31 25.03
C LEU A 115 -4.84 12.99 25.72
N ARG A 116 -4.00 13.01 26.77
CA ARG A 116 -3.70 11.80 27.57
C ARG A 116 -4.87 11.39 28.47
N GLU A 117 -5.57 12.37 29.05
CA GLU A 117 -6.70 12.13 29.93
C GLU A 117 -7.93 11.60 29.17
N VAL A 118 -8.22 12.12 27.97
CA VAL A 118 -9.36 11.68 27.17
C VAL A 118 -9.11 10.39 26.39
N ASN A 119 -7.87 9.93 26.33
CA ASN A 119 -7.54 8.69 25.60
C ASN A 119 -8.30 7.49 26.19
N GLY A 120 -9.00 6.75 25.35
CA GLY A 120 -9.89 5.65 25.77
C GLY A 120 -11.35 6.08 26.00
N SER A 121 -11.71 7.34 25.68
CA SER A 121 -13.07 7.87 25.81
C SER A 121 -13.43 8.80 24.63
N ASP A 122 -14.68 9.23 24.59
CA ASP A 122 -15.18 10.26 23.65
C ASP A 122 -15.20 11.67 24.27
N SER A 123 -14.64 11.85 25.49
CA SER A 123 -14.61 13.13 26.19
C SER A 123 -13.80 14.20 25.43
N HIS A 124 -14.26 15.44 25.57
CA HIS A 124 -13.55 16.64 25.07
C HIS A 124 -12.97 17.47 26.22
N ASP A 125 -12.88 16.91 27.44
CA ASP A 125 -12.40 17.63 28.60
C ASP A 125 -10.99 18.18 28.39
N GLY A 126 -10.84 19.50 28.59
CA GLY A 126 -9.58 20.21 28.38
C GLY A 126 -9.19 20.45 26.90
N LEU A 127 -9.96 19.93 25.96
CA LEU A 127 -9.81 20.21 24.52
C LEU A 127 -10.69 21.39 24.09
N ASP A 128 -11.94 21.42 24.55
CA ASP A 128 -12.87 22.49 24.23
C ASP A 128 -12.58 23.79 24.99
N PRO A 129 -12.96 24.96 24.37
CA PRO A 129 -13.44 25.13 23.00
C PRO A 129 -12.30 25.39 21.99
N GLY A 130 -11.03 25.34 22.41
CA GLY A 130 -9.91 25.88 21.65
C GLY A 130 -9.25 24.91 20.68
N PHE A 131 -9.28 23.61 20.98
CA PHE A 131 -8.54 22.59 20.24
C PHE A 131 -8.88 22.53 18.75
N PRO A 132 -10.17 22.55 18.32
CA PRO A 132 -10.48 22.52 16.89
C PRO A 132 -9.95 23.72 16.11
N GLY A 133 -9.94 24.92 16.74
CA GLY A 133 -9.39 26.13 16.14
C GLY A 133 -7.87 26.06 15.99
N ASP A 134 -7.19 25.56 17.02
CA ASP A 134 -5.75 25.41 17.05
C ASP A 134 -5.27 24.27 16.12
N TRP A 135 -6.06 23.19 15.95
CA TRP A 135 -5.80 22.17 14.94
C TRP A 135 -5.79 22.76 13.52
N ARG A 136 -6.83 23.54 13.16
CA ARG A 136 -6.91 24.21 11.86
C ARG A 136 -5.77 25.20 11.64
N ARG A 137 -5.26 25.82 12.71
CA ARG A 137 -4.07 26.70 12.65
C ARG A 137 -2.81 25.87 12.45
N ALA A 138 -2.63 24.77 13.19
CA ALA A 138 -1.51 23.87 13.03
C ALA A 138 -1.44 23.27 11.62
N ALA A 139 -2.60 23.01 10.99
CA ALA A 139 -2.67 22.47 9.63
C ALA A 139 -2.04 23.38 8.55
N GLN A 140 -1.78 24.65 8.85
CA GLN A 140 -1.04 25.57 7.98
C GLN A 140 0.49 25.42 8.14
N ASP A 141 0.94 24.71 9.17
CA ASP A 141 2.36 24.45 9.43
C ASP A 141 2.84 23.21 8.70
N THR A 142 3.84 23.37 7.84
CA THR A 142 4.43 22.26 7.08
C THR A 142 4.99 21.15 7.97
N ALA A 143 5.49 21.49 9.18
CA ALA A 143 5.97 20.48 10.13
C ALA A 143 4.82 19.61 10.68
N PHE A 144 3.61 20.17 10.84
CA PHE A 144 2.43 19.42 11.23
C PHE A 144 1.88 18.56 10.09
N GLN A 145 1.83 19.10 8.86
CA GLN A 145 1.46 18.34 7.68
C GLN A 145 2.40 17.16 7.48
N GLN A 146 3.70 17.36 7.65
CA GLN A 146 4.68 16.27 7.55
C GLN A 146 4.51 15.25 8.67
N ALA A 147 4.17 15.69 9.90
CA ALA A 147 3.88 14.75 10.99
C ALA A 147 2.66 13.87 10.68
N GLN A 148 1.57 14.43 10.12
CA GLN A 148 0.41 13.67 9.69
C GLN A 148 0.76 12.66 8.58
N ASN A 149 1.59 13.07 7.60
CA ASN A 149 2.05 12.18 6.53
C ASN A 149 2.86 11.01 7.09
N ASP A 150 3.79 11.28 8.00
CA ASP A 150 4.68 10.25 8.53
C ASP A 150 3.92 9.25 9.41
N GLU A 151 2.93 9.71 10.22
CA GLU A 151 2.08 8.80 10.98
C GLU A 151 1.21 7.93 10.06
N ARG A 152 0.59 8.51 9.02
CA ARG A 152 -0.11 7.72 7.99
C ARG A 152 0.80 6.68 7.37
N ASP A 153 2.01 7.10 6.98
CA ASP A 153 2.96 6.20 6.32
C ASP A 153 3.38 5.08 7.27
N ARG A 154 3.73 5.40 8.49
CA ARG A 154 4.17 4.44 9.50
C ARG A 154 3.11 3.38 9.81
N VAL A 155 1.85 3.81 9.94
CA VAL A 155 0.77 2.93 10.42
C VAL A 155 0.12 2.15 9.29
N TYR A 156 -0.07 2.77 8.12
CA TYR A 156 -0.91 2.23 7.05
C TYR A 156 -0.15 1.97 5.75
N PHE A 157 0.62 2.96 5.27
CA PHE A 157 1.21 2.91 3.94
C PHE A 157 2.42 1.97 3.87
N ASP A 158 3.39 2.15 4.74
CA ASP A 158 4.63 1.36 4.73
C ASP A 158 4.40 -0.13 5.01
N PRO A 159 3.53 -0.54 5.96
CA PRO A 159 3.17 -1.95 6.13
C PRO A 159 2.55 -2.56 4.88
N ALA A 160 1.62 -1.84 4.22
CA ALA A 160 0.99 -2.29 2.99
C ALA A 160 2.00 -2.51 1.86
N VAL A 161 2.88 -1.53 1.64
CA VAL A 161 3.92 -1.59 0.60
C VAL A 161 4.90 -2.72 0.88
N ARG A 162 5.37 -2.86 2.13
CA ARG A 162 6.28 -3.97 2.50
C ARG A 162 5.64 -5.33 2.25
N GLN A 163 4.39 -5.52 2.70
CA GLN A 163 3.68 -6.79 2.50
C GLN A 163 3.41 -7.04 1.02
N GLY A 164 3.01 -6.00 0.26
CA GLY A 164 2.77 -6.12 -1.17
C GLY A 164 4.03 -6.51 -1.95
N LYS A 165 5.18 -5.93 -1.62
CA LYS A 165 6.49 -6.32 -2.18
C LYS A 165 6.86 -7.76 -1.83
N ALA A 166 6.61 -8.19 -0.58
CA ALA A 166 6.84 -9.56 -0.16
C ALA A 166 5.95 -10.57 -0.91
N ASP A 167 4.73 -10.17 -1.26
CA ASP A 167 3.82 -10.99 -2.07
C ASP A 167 4.10 -10.89 -3.59
N GLY A 168 4.97 -10.00 -4.01
CA GLY A 168 5.36 -9.79 -5.41
C GLY A 168 4.31 -9.06 -6.24
N ILE A 169 3.37 -8.33 -5.61
CA ILE A 169 2.32 -7.57 -6.29
C ILE A 169 2.78 -6.15 -6.63
N GLY A 170 2.28 -5.64 -7.76
CA GLY A 170 2.59 -4.31 -8.29
C GLY A 170 1.87 -3.16 -7.56
N ALA A 171 1.92 -1.95 -8.16
CA ALA A 171 1.38 -0.74 -7.53
C ALA A 171 -0.11 -0.86 -7.19
N LEU A 172 -0.94 -1.40 -8.08
CA LEU A 172 -2.36 -1.62 -7.81
C LEU A 172 -2.57 -2.57 -6.62
N GLY A 173 -1.84 -3.69 -6.58
CA GLY A 173 -1.95 -4.65 -5.48
C GLY A 173 -1.53 -4.04 -4.14
N GLN A 174 -0.42 -3.30 -4.12
CA GLN A 174 0.02 -2.57 -2.93
C GLN A 174 -0.99 -1.50 -2.50
N PHE A 175 -1.64 -0.84 -3.46
CA PHE A 175 -2.74 0.09 -3.18
C PHE A 175 -3.95 -0.62 -2.55
N THR A 176 -4.36 -1.79 -3.07
CA THR A 176 -5.48 -2.53 -2.46
C THR A 176 -5.18 -2.93 -1.01
N TYR A 177 -3.91 -3.22 -0.69
CA TYR A 177 -3.46 -3.50 0.68
C TYR A 177 -3.51 -2.24 1.55
N TYR A 178 -2.97 -1.13 1.06
CA TYR A 178 -2.99 0.14 1.77
C TYR A 178 -4.42 0.57 2.11
N ASP A 179 -5.29 0.55 1.13
CA ASP A 179 -6.69 0.90 1.28
C ASP A 179 -7.46 -0.06 2.22
N ALA A 180 -7.08 -1.34 2.25
CA ALA A 180 -7.63 -2.30 3.21
C ALA A 180 -7.15 -2.03 4.65
N ILE A 181 -5.87 -1.69 4.84
CA ILE A 181 -5.35 -1.33 6.16
C ILE A 181 -5.99 -0.03 6.67
N VAL A 182 -6.19 0.98 5.79
CA VAL A 182 -6.89 2.22 6.16
C VAL A 182 -8.29 1.94 6.68
N MET A 183 -9.06 1.09 5.98
CA MET A 183 -10.45 0.82 6.32
C MET A 183 -10.64 -0.15 7.49
N HIS A 184 -9.85 -1.23 7.52
CA HIS A 184 -10.06 -2.37 8.42
C HIS A 184 -9.00 -2.46 9.53
N GLY A 185 -7.96 -1.64 9.49
CA GLY A 185 -6.78 -1.82 10.34
C GLY A 185 -6.03 -3.13 10.06
N ASP A 186 -4.97 -3.38 10.82
CA ASP A 186 -4.23 -4.65 10.83
C ASP A 186 -4.17 -5.23 12.25
N GLY A 187 -5.35 -5.48 12.80
CA GLY A 187 -5.55 -6.08 14.12
C GLY A 187 -5.68 -7.60 14.07
N GLY A 188 -6.13 -8.16 15.20
CA GLY A 188 -6.32 -9.60 15.37
C GLY A 188 -7.72 -10.12 15.03
N ASP A 189 -8.66 -9.25 14.63
CA ASP A 189 -10.04 -9.61 14.36
C ASP A 189 -10.23 -10.29 13.00
N SER A 190 -11.45 -10.79 12.76
CA SER A 190 -11.76 -11.57 11.55
C SER A 190 -11.88 -10.74 10.28
N THR A 191 -12.02 -9.43 10.39
CA THR A 191 -12.19 -8.46 9.30
C THR A 191 -10.94 -7.63 9.03
N SER A 192 -9.89 -7.73 9.87
CA SER A 192 -8.62 -7.05 9.69
C SER A 192 -7.89 -7.41 8.39
N PHE A 193 -7.00 -6.55 7.94
CA PHE A 193 -6.17 -6.77 6.75
C PHE A 193 -5.46 -8.14 6.75
N SER A 194 -4.82 -8.53 7.85
CA SER A 194 -4.15 -9.83 7.97
C SER A 194 -5.12 -11.00 7.79
N SER A 195 -6.35 -10.89 8.28
CA SER A 195 -7.39 -11.91 8.12
C SER A 195 -7.94 -11.95 6.69
N ILE A 196 -8.17 -10.80 6.06
CA ILE A 196 -8.55 -10.68 4.64
C ILE A 196 -7.46 -11.34 3.76
N ARG A 197 -6.18 -10.99 3.98
CA ARG A 197 -5.07 -11.56 3.22
C ARG A 197 -4.98 -13.09 3.40
N ARG A 198 -5.13 -13.60 4.61
CA ARG A 198 -5.13 -15.05 4.88
C ARG A 198 -6.25 -15.77 4.13
N ARG A 199 -7.46 -15.18 4.04
CA ARG A 199 -8.57 -15.71 3.24
C ARG A 199 -8.25 -15.74 1.75
N ALA A 200 -7.59 -14.70 1.23
CA ALA A 200 -7.14 -14.64 -0.15
C ALA A 200 -6.10 -15.72 -0.46
N LEU A 201 -5.09 -15.89 0.40
CA LEU A 201 -4.06 -16.91 0.28
C LEU A 201 -4.61 -18.34 0.30
N ALA A 202 -5.73 -18.58 0.97
CA ALA A 202 -6.43 -19.89 0.95
C ALA A 202 -7.12 -20.18 -0.40
N LYS A 203 -7.27 -19.16 -1.27
CA LYS A 203 -7.95 -19.27 -2.57
C LYS A 203 -7.00 -19.16 -3.76
N ALA A 204 -5.98 -18.31 -3.66
CA ALA A 204 -5.03 -18.06 -4.74
C ALA A 204 -3.63 -17.78 -4.20
N LYS A 205 -2.61 -18.17 -4.95
CA LYS A 205 -1.20 -17.86 -4.64
C LYS A 205 -0.83 -16.48 -5.17
N PRO A 206 -0.07 -15.68 -4.44
CA PRO A 206 0.49 -14.43 -4.95
C PRO A 206 1.68 -14.70 -5.91
N PRO A 207 2.14 -13.70 -6.67
CA PRO A 207 3.28 -13.84 -7.59
C PRO A 207 4.55 -14.36 -6.92
N SER A 208 4.84 -14.00 -5.67
CA SER A 208 6.00 -14.52 -4.92
C SER A 208 5.95 -16.05 -4.69
N GLN A 209 4.78 -16.66 -4.87
CA GLN A 209 4.56 -18.11 -4.82
C GLN A 209 4.18 -18.69 -6.19
N SER A 210 4.63 -18.05 -7.28
CA SER A 210 4.35 -18.42 -8.67
C SER A 210 2.85 -18.37 -9.05
N GLY A 211 2.06 -17.54 -8.38
CA GLY A 211 0.67 -17.26 -8.73
C GLY A 211 0.55 -16.16 -9.78
N ASP A 212 -0.64 -16.06 -10.38
CA ASP A 212 -1.01 -14.94 -11.25
C ASP A 212 -1.55 -13.77 -10.42
N GLU A 213 -1.03 -12.55 -10.65
CA GLU A 213 -1.37 -11.39 -9.85
C GLU A 213 -2.86 -11.02 -9.94
N VAL A 214 -3.45 -11.07 -11.13
CA VAL A 214 -4.89 -10.75 -11.32
C VAL A 214 -5.77 -11.74 -10.59
N THR A 215 -5.43 -13.02 -10.65
CA THR A 215 -6.15 -14.09 -9.92
C THR A 215 -6.05 -13.87 -8.41
N TYR A 216 -4.87 -13.56 -7.92
CA TYR A 216 -4.65 -13.28 -6.49
C TYR A 216 -5.40 -12.02 -6.02
N LEU A 217 -5.33 -10.92 -6.78
CA LEU A 217 -6.03 -9.68 -6.45
C LEU A 217 -7.55 -9.87 -6.44
N ASN A 218 -8.12 -10.65 -7.36
CA ASN A 218 -9.54 -10.97 -7.30
C ASN A 218 -9.90 -11.74 -6.03
N ALA A 219 -9.10 -12.74 -5.63
CA ALA A 219 -9.31 -13.46 -4.37
C ALA A 219 -9.19 -12.55 -3.13
N PHE A 220 -8.25 -11.58 -3.15
CA PHE A 220 -8.11 -10.59 -2.09
C PHE A 220 -9.32 -9.66 -2.02
N LEU A 221 -9.78 -9.15 -3.14
CA LEU A 221 -10.95 -8.28 -3.20
C LEU A 221 -12.25 -9.01 -2.83
N ASP A 222 -12.38 -10.30 -3.15
CA ASP A 222 -13.51 -11.13 -2.69
C ASP A 222 -13.49 -11.30 -1.17
N ALA A 223 -12.31 -11.55 -0.59
CA ALA A 223 -12.14 -11.66 0.85
C ALA A 223 -12.43 -10.31 1.55
N ARG A 224 -12.05 -9.20 0.93
CA ARG A 224 -12.32 -7.85 1.43
C ARG A 224 -13.81 -7.52 1.40
N VAL A 225 -14.51 -7.79 0.28
CA VAL A 225 -15.96 -7.62 0.19
C VAL A 225 -16.69 -8.46 1.26
N TRP A 226 -16.19 -9.68 1.52
CA TRP A 226 -16.73 -10.47 2.63
C TRP A 226 -16.55 -9.75 3.97
N ALA A 227 -15.37 -9.21 4.27
CA ALA A 227 -15.10 -8.47 5.51
C ALA A 227 -16.00 -7.22 5.64
N MET A 228 -16.11 -6.43 4.57
CA MET A 228 -16.99 -5.25 4.52
C MET A 228 -18.44 -5.59 4.89
N LYS A 229 -18.96 -6.71 4.39
CA LYS A 229 -20.34 -7.15 4.67
C LYS A 229 -20.55 -7.68 6.10
N GLN A 230 -19.49 -7.87 6.89
CA GLN A 230 -19.63 -8.20 8.33
C GLN A 230 -19.81 -6.95 9.19
N GLU A 231 -19.56 -5.77 8.65
CA GLU A 231 -19.59 -4.49 9.35
C GLU A 231 -20.66 -3.59 8.72
N GLU A 232 -21.68 -3.20 9.50
CA GLU A 232 -22.79 -2.40 8.98
C GLU A 232 -22.31 -1.08 8.39
N ALA A 233 -21.37 -0.41 9.06
CA ALA A 233 -20.78 0.86 8.62
C ALA A 233 -20.00 0.76 7.29
N HIS A 234 -19.57 -0.43 6.91
CA HIS A 234 -18.76 -0.68 5.70
C HIS A 234 -19.50 -1.53 4.65
N SER A 235 -20.83 -1.69 4.76
CA SER A 235 -21.62 -2.59 3.91
C SER A 235 -21.68 -2.17 2.43
N ASP A 236 -21.45 -0.88 2.10
CA ASP A 236 -21.32 -0.42 0.72
C ASP A 236 -19.96 -0.85 0.15
N THR A 237 -20.00 -1.72 -0.86
CA THR A 237 -18.79 -2.28 -1.48
C THR A 237 -18.29 -1.53 -2.71
N SER A 238 -18.83 -0.35 -3.03
CA SER A 238 -18.46 0.43 -4.23
C SER A 238 -16.97 0.78 -4.29
N ARG A 239 -16.33 1.02 -3.13
CA ARG A 239 -14.88 1.21 -2.98
C ARG A 239 -14.05 0.07 -3.59
N VAL A 240 -14.61 -1.14 -3.60
CA VAL A 240 -14.02 -2.32 -4.24
C VAL A 240 -14.61 -2.53 -5.63
N ASP A 241 -15.93 -2.63 -5.75
CA ASP A 241 -16.59 -3.17 -6.95
C ASP A 241 -16.57 -2.20 -8.14
N THR A 242 -16.72 -0.88 -7.89
CA THR A 242 -16.74 0.17 -8.91
C THR A 242 -15.46 1.01 -8.96
N ALA A 243 -14.48 0.72 -8.07
CA ALA A 243 -13.15 1.33 -8.10
C ALA A 243 -12.05 0.27 -8.33
N GLN A 244 -11.59 -0.46 -7.32
CA GLN A 244 -10.41 -1.32 -7.43
C GLN A 244 -10.57 -2.43 -8.47
N ARG A 245 -11.73 -3.09 -8.54
CA ARG A 245 -12.00 -4.12 -9.55
C ARG A 245 -12.01 -3.58 -10.98
N VAL A 246 -12.30 -2.29 -11.18
CA VAL A 246 -12.24 -1.66 -12.51
C VAL A 246 -10.81 -1.70 -13.03
N PHE A 247 -9.82 -1.36 -12.19
CA PHE A 247 -8.41 -1.38 -12.57
C PHE A 247 -7.90 -2.81 -12.77
N VAL A 248 -8.30 -3.78 -11.92
CA VAL A 248 -7.98 -5.20 -12.11
C VAL A 248 -8.52 -5.73 -13.43
N ARG A 249 -9.80 -5.45 -13.78
CA ARG A 249 -10.41 -5.86 -15.06
C ARG A 249 -9.71 -5.25 -16.26
N LYS A 250 -9.28 -3.98 -16.16
CA LYS A 250 -8.49 -3.29 -17.21
C LYS A 250 -7.04 -3.78 -17.25
N ARG A 251 -6.60 -4.64 -16.32
CA ARG A 251 -5.21 -5.08 -16.12
C ARG A 251 -4.23 -3.91 -15.93
N ASN A 252 -4.71 -2.80 -15.39
CA ASN A 252 -3.89 -1.65 -15.05
C ASN A 252 -3.23 -1.85 -13.69
N LEU A 253 -2.31 -2.82 -13.62
CA LEU A 253 -1.65 -3.22 -12.37
C LEU A 253 -0.65 -2.18 -11.86
N ASN A 254 -0.26 -1.23 -12.72
CA ASN A 254 0.65 -0.14 -12.38
C ASN A 254 -0.06 1.14 -11.92
N LEU A 255 -1.40 1.20 -11.91
CA LEU A 255 -2.15 2.44 -11.69
C LEU A 255 -1.69 3.58 -12.62
N ASP A 256 -1.56 3.27 -13.90
CA ASP A 256 -1.19 4.27 -14.91
C ASP A 256 -2.42 5.09 -15.33
N PRO A 257 -2.36 6.43 -15.33
CA PRO A 257 -3.42 7.26 -15.87
C PRO A 257 -3.67 7.01 -17.39
N PRO A 258 -4.88 7.25 -17.90
CA PRO A 258 -6.04 7.78 -17.18
C PRO A 258 -6.73 6.73 -16.30
N LEU A 259 -7.20 7.17 -15.13
CA LEU A 259 -7.95 6.37 -14.18
C LEU A 259 -9.36 6.91 -14.01
N ASP A 260 -10.36 6.07 -14.26
CA ASP A 260 -11.78 6.39 -14.07
C ASP A 260 -12.39 5.35 -13.12
N TRP A 261 -13.07 5.81 -12.08
CA TRP A 261 -13.77 4.96 -11.11
C TRP A 261 -14.95 5.67 -10.46
N GLN A 262 -15.74 4.91 -9.69
CA GLN A 262 -16.84 5.43 -8.88
C GLN A 262 -16.73 4.93 -7.44
N VAL A 263 -17.11 5.78 -6.48
CA VAL A 263 -17.26 5.42 -5.07
C VAL A 263 -18.51 6.12 -4.54
N TYR A 264 -19.40 5.40 -3.88
CA TYR A 264 -20.65 5.92 -3.28
C TYR A 264 -21.54 6.68 -4.29
N GLY A 265 -21.46 6.32 -5.56
CA GLY A 265 -22.22 6.96 -6.64
C GLY A 265 -21.51 8.13 -7.31
N ASP A 266 -20.48 8.69 -6.71
CA ASP A 266 -19.68 9.77 -7.28
C ASP A 266 -18.63 9.23 -8.27
N SER A 267 -18.45 9.96 -9.38
CA SER A 267 -17.46 9.61 -10.42
C SER A 267 -16.20 10.44 -10.28
N TYR A 268 -15.05 9.80 -10.43
CA TYR A 268 -13.74 10.41 -10.32
C TYR A 268 -12.87 10.10 -11.53
N HIS A 269 -11.93 11.01 -11.82
CA HIS A 269 -10.98 10.92 -12.92
C HIS A 269 -9.60 11.45 -12.52
N ILE A 270 -8.55 10.73 -12.91
CA ILE A 270 -7.14 11.20 -12.90
C ILE A 270 -6.62 11.01 -14.32
N GLY A 271 -6.23 12.12 -14.97
CA GLY A 271 -5.63 12.16 -16.31
C GLY A 271 -4.12 12.25 -16.31
#